data_5c561cdd44d72d1970d784c1ccdce402
#
_entry.id   5c561cdd44d72d1970d784c1ccdce402
#
_cell.length_a   1.000
_cell.length_b   1.000
_cell.length_c   1.000
_cell.angle_alpha   90.00
_cell.angle_beta   90.00
_cell.angle_gamma   90.00
#
_symmetry.space_group_name_H-M   'P 1'
#
loop_
_entity.id
_entity.type
_entity.pdbx_description
1 polymer ?
#
loop_
_entity_poly.entity_id
_entity_poly.type
_entity_poly.pdbx_seq_one_letter_code
_entity_poly.pdbx_strand_id
1 'polypeptide(L)'
;ALVRLATKYFQSHAPATLADFVWWSGLPVKECRIGMEQISSALTVKMINGTEYFLHESNRYGKMQKDSITLLPPYDELLIGYKDRSAVLSKEHERKAYNTFGIFYPVVLHEHRIAGNWSRKELSVTFFENDKPDAACLEKAKKQYEKFVNTNR
;
A
#
# COMPACT_ATOMS: atom_id res chain seq x y z
N ALA A 1 -0.38 15.01 20.64
CA ALA A 1 0.34 13.92 19.93
C ALA A 1 -0.63 13.07 19.09
N LEU A 2 -1.69 12.48 19.71
CA LEU A 2 -2.63 11.54 19.05
C LEU A 2 -3.34 12.15 17.82
N VAL A 3 -3.84 13.38 17.92
CA VAL A 3 -4.48 14.11 16.80
C VAL A 3 -3.54 14.17 15.59
N ARG A 4 -2.30 14.61 15.81
CA ARG A 4 -1.31 14.75 14.73
C ARG A 4 -1.00 13.43 14.07
N LEU A 5 -0.91 12.35 14.86
CA LEU A 5 -0.64 11.01 14.38
C LEU A 5 -1.80 10.49 13.53
N ALA A 6 -3.04 10.58 14.04
CA ALA A 6 -4.24 10.19 13.30
C ALA A 6 -4.39 11.00 12.00
N THR A 7 -4.23 12.34 12.06
CA THR A 7 -4.28 13.18 10.88
C THR A 7 -3.27 12.72 9.82
N LYS A 8 -2.00 12.53 10.19
CA LYS A 8 -0.95 12.10 9.25
C LYS A 8 -1.24 10.74 8.64
N TYR A 9 -1.69 9.78 9.46
CA TYR A 9 -2.04 8.45 8.98
C TYR A 9 -3.17 8.51 7.94
N PHE A 10 -4.33 9.10 8.28
CA PHE A 10 -5.45 9.15 7.35
C PHE A 10 -5.23 10.08 6.15
N GLN A 11 -4.32 11.03 6.22
CA GLN A 11 -3.89 11.81 5.05
C GLN A 11 -3.09 10.97 4.04
N SER A 12 -2.30 10.00 4.51
CA SER A 12 -1.37 9.24 3.67
C SER A 12 -1.84 7.82 3.34
N HIS A 13 -2.67 7.20 4.19
CA HIS A 13 -3.06 5.78 4.10
C HIS A 13 -4.56 5.55 3.81
N ALA A 14 -5.37 6.60 3.73
CA ALA A 14 -6.79 6.42 3.44
C ALA A 14 -7.04 5.92 1.99
N PRO A 15 -8.05 5.07 1.78
CA PRO A 15 -8.99 4.56 2.75
C PRO A 15 -8.38 3.51 3.69
N ALA A 16 -8.56 3.67 4.99
CA ALA A 16 -8.04 2.76 6.00
C ALA A 16 -9.03 2.54 7.14
N THR A 17 -8.88 1.42 7.84
CA THR A 17 -9.72 1.07 9.00
C THR A 17 -9.08 1.52 10.32
N LEU A 18 -9.85 1.50 11.41
CA LEU A 18 -9.28 1.65 12.76
C LEU A 18 -8.25 0.56 13.04
N ALA A 19 -8.48 -0.68 12.58
CA ALA A 19 -7.56 -1.79 12.80
C ALA A 19 -6.21 -1.58 12.10
N ASP A 20 -6.21 -0.96 10.93
CA ASP A 20 -5.00 -0.58 10.20
C ASP A 20 -4.23 0.51 10.96
N PHE A 21 -4.93 1.53 11.46
CA PHE A 21 -4.30 2.59 12.24
C PHE A 21 -3.69 2.08 13.55
N VAL A 22 -4.36 1.17 14.24
CA VAL A 22 -3.83 0.49 15.45
C VAL A 22 -2.58 -0.32 15.09
N TRP A 23 -2.63 -1.09 14.02
CA TRP A 23 -1.50 -1.87 13.52
C TRP A 23 -0.28 -1.00 13.20
N TRP A 24 -0.50 0.05 12.41
CA TRP A 24 0.56 0.96 11.96
C TRP A 24 1.18 1.77 13.11
N SER A 25 0.35 2.30 14.01
CA SER A 25 0.80 3.16 15.09
C SER A 25 1.43 2.40 16.27
N GLY A 26 1.09 1.11 16.44
CA GLY A 26 1.45 0.33 17.62
C GLY A 26 0.76 0.80 18.91
N LEU A 27 -0.21 1.72 18.82
CA LEU A 27 -0.91 2.28 19.98
C LEU A 27 -2.09 1.39 20.39
N PRO A 28 -2.50 1.45 21.69
CA PRO A 28 -3.74 0.82 22.14
C PRO A 28 -4.96 1.34 21.37
N VAL A 29 -5.94 0.47 21.11
CA VAL A 29 -7.18 0.82 20.40
C VAL A 29 -7.88 2.05 20.97
N LYS A 30 -7.89 2.17 22.31
CA LYS A 30 -8.50 3.31 23.02
C LYS A 30 -7.86 4.64 22.62
N GLU A 31 -6.53 4.69 22.52
CA GLU A 31 -5.79 5.90 22.14
C GLU A 31 -6.01 6.24 20.66
N CYS A 32 -6.03 5.23 19.80
CA CYS A 32 -6.36 5.42 18.39
C CYS A 32 -7.77 6.00 18.21
N ARG A 33 -8.77 5.50 18.93
CA ARG A 33 -10.13 6.06 18.92
C ARG A 33 -10.16 7.51 19.35
N ILE A 34 -9.50 7.86 20.46
CA ILE A 34 -9.41 9.25 20.93
C ILE A 34 -8.80 10.17 19.85
N GLY A 35 -7.72 9.72 19.21
CA GLY A 35 -7.10 10.47 18.11
C GLY A 35 -8.04 10.69 16.92
N MET A 36 -8.77 9.64 16.51
CA MET A 36 -9.74 9.71 15.41
C MET A 36 -10.97 10.56 15.73
N GLU A 37 -11.50 10.46 16.95
CA GLU A 37 -12.63 11.29 17.41
C GLU A 37 -12.32 12.79 17.29
N GLN A 38 -11.10 13.18 17.66
CA GLN A 38 -10.68 14.57 17.60
C GLN A 38 -10.49 15.12 16.18
N ILE A 39 -10.41 14.26 15.18
CA ILE A 39 -10.35 14.63 13.75
C ILE A 39 -11.60 14.19 12.98
N SER A 40 -12.66 13.78 13.68
CA SER A 40 -13.86 13.22 13.06
C SER A 40 -14.53 14.12 12.03
N SER A 41 -14.46 15.45 12.21
CA SER A 41 -14.98 16.43 11.25
C SER A 41 -14.23 16.40 9.89
N ALA A 42 -12.98 15.94 9.88
CA ALA A 42 -12.17 15.79 8.66
C ALA A 42 -12.22 14.36 8.07
N LEU A 43 -12.93 13.45 8.72
CA LEU A 43 -13.07 12.06 8.27
C LEU A 43 -14.45 11.77 7.70
N THR A 44 -14.48 11.13 6.54
CA THR A 44 -15.69 10.53 5.95
C THR A 44 -15.62 9.02 6.10
N VAL A 45 -16.73 8.41 6.54
CA VAL A 45 -16.83 6.93 6.68
C VAL A 45 -17.49 6.35 5.43
N LYS A 46 -16.90 5.27 4.93
CA LYS A 46 -17.45 4.43 3.86
C LYS A 46 -17.58 2.99 4.35
N MET A 47 -18.77 2.42 4.20
CA MET A 47 -18.99 0.99 4.46
C MET A 47 -18.69 0.18 3.20
N ILE A 48 -17.74 -0.76 3.28
CA ILE A 48 -17.40 -1.67 2.19
C ILE A 48 -17.40 -3.09 2.75
N ASN A 49 -18.29 -3.94 2.24
CA ASN A 49 -18.43 -5.33 2.70
C ASN A 49 -18.57 -5.48 4.23
N GLY A 50 -19.31 -4.57 4.87
CA GLY A 50 -19.53 -4.59 6.33
C GLY A 50 -18.38 -4.03 7.17
N THR A 51 -17.34 -3.49 6.53
CA THR A 51 -16.18 -2.88 7.20
C THR A 51 -16.20 -1.37 7.00
N GLU A 52 -15.94 -0.62 8.09
CA GLU A 52 -15.81 0.83 8.06
C GLU A 52 -14.42 1.25 7.58
N TYR A 53 -14.37 2.00 6.49
CA TYR A 53 -13.17 2.67 5.99
C TYR A 53 -13.29 4.17 6.19
N PHE A 54 -12.22 4.77 6.66
CA PHE A 54 -12.10 6.21 6.91
C PHE A 54 -11.27 6.86 5.81
N LEU A 55 -11.79 7.98 5.28
CA LEU A 55 -11.15 8.80 4.27
C LEU A 55 -10.97 10.21 4.82
N HIS A 56 -9.80 10.80 4.66
CA HIS A 56 -9.55 12.17 5.08
C HIS A 56 -9.99 13.15 3.97
N GLU A 57 -10.56 14.30 4.34
CA GLU A 57 -11.05 15.31 3.39
C GLU A 57 -10.00 15.83 2.40
N SER A 58 -8.72 15.77 2.76
CA SER A 58 -7.61 16.17 1.89
C SER A 58 -7.23 15.14 0.84
N ASN A 59 -7.74 13.90 0.93
CA ASN A 59 -7.40 12.86 -0.03
C ASN A 59 -7.92 13.23 -1.42
N ARG A 60 -7.08 13.00 -2.43
CA ARG A 60 -7.42 13.17 -3.85
C ARG A 60 -7.26 11.83 -4.54
N TYR A 61 -8.34 11.35 -5.13
CA TYR A 61 -8.38 10.08 -5.83
C TYR A 61 -8.32 10.34 -7.33
N GLY A 62 -7.26 9.90 -7.97
CA GLY A 62 -7.12 9.93 -9.43
C GLY A 62 -7.78 8.73 -10.10
N LYS A 63 -7.93 8.79 -11.41
CA LYS A 63 -8.27 7.59 -12.20
C LYS A 63 -7.04 6.70 -12.27
N MET A 64 -7.22 5.41 -12.02
CA MET A 64 -6.16 4.43 -12.22
C MET A 64 -5.84 4.35 -13.72
N GLN A 65 -4.54 4.33 -14.04
CA GLN A 65 -4.09 4.10 -15.40
C GLN A 65 -4.17 2.59 -15.67
N LYS A 66 -4.80 2.24 -16.77
CA LYS A 66 -4.83 0.85 -17.26
C LYS A 66 -3.40 0.38 -17.55
N ASP A 67 -3.13 -0.88 -17.25
CA ASP A 67 -1.81 -1.52 -17.42
C ASP A 67 -0.66 -0.83 -16.66
N SER A 68 -0.96 -0.03 -15.62
CA SER A 68 0.07 0.61 -14.81
C SER A 68 0.89 -0.40 -14.02
N ILE A 69 2.21 -0.27 -14.07
CA ILE A 69 3.15 -1.09 -13.29
C ILE A 69 3.99 -0.19 -12.39
N THR A 70 4.14 -0.59 -11.13
CA THR A 70 5.03 0.05 -10.18
C THR A 70 5.90 -0.99 -9.49
N LEU A 71 7.22 -0.77 -9.47
CA LEU A 71 8.18 -1.60 -8.75
C LEU A 71 8.30 -1.08 -7.32
N LEU A 72 7.74 -1.81 -6.36
CA LEU A 72 7.72 -1.44 -4.95
C LEU A 72 8.94 -2.05 -4.23
N PRO A 73 9.63 -1.27 -3.39
CA PRO A 73 10.78 -1.75 -2.64
C PRO A 73 10.38 -2.79 -1.56
N PRO A 74 11.35 -3.48 -0.94
CA PRO A 74 11.05 -4.23 0.27
C PRO A 74 10.55 -3.29 1.37
N TYR A 75 9.63 -3.79 2.21
CA TYR A 75 8.99 -3.00 3.29
C TYR A 75 8.25 -1.75 2.80
N ASP A 76 7.65 -1.81 1.60
CA ASP A 76 6.82 -0.71 1.11
C ASP A 76 5.57 -0.51 1.98
N GLU A 77 5.19 0.77 2.21
CA GLU A 77 4.04 1.16 3.03
C GLU A 77 2.72 0.54 2.56
N LEU A 78 2.56 0.25 1.28
CA LEU A 78 1.38 -0.44 0.76
C LEU A 78 1.17 -1.81 1.43
N LEU A 79 2.26 -2.48 1.84
CA LEU A 79 2.20 -3.78 2.51
C LEU A 79 2.32 -3.66 4.03
N ILE A 80 3.19 -2.81 4.56
CA ILE A 80 3.41 -2.73 6.02
C ILE A 80 2.43 -1.81 6.74
N GLY A 81 1.87 -0.82 6.05
CA GLY A 81 0.99 0.20 6.62
C GLY A 81 -0.43 -0.29 6.96
N TYR A 82 -0.80 -1.49 6.54
CA TYR A 82 -2.14 -2.05 6.72
C TYR A 82 -2.11 -3.40 7.43
N LYS A 83 -3.09 -3.63 8.30
CA LYS A 83 -3.31 -4.93 8.94
C LYS A 83 -3.90 -5.93 7.94
N ASP A 84 -4.92 -5.48 7.20
CA ASP A 84 -5.55 -6.25 6.13
C ASP A 84 -5.01 -5.80 4.77
N ARG A 85 -4.42 -6.74 4.04
CA ARG A 85 -3.82 -6.53 2.72
C ARG A 85 -4.64 -7.13 1.58
N SER A 86 -5.78 -7.72 1.90
CA SER A 86 -6.61 -8.47 0.93
C SER A 86 -7.09 -7.64 -0.26
N ALA A 87 -7.17 -6.31 -0.10
CA ALA A 87 -7.52 -5.39 -1.17
C ALA A 87 -6.48 -5.36 -2.31
N VAL A 88 -5.21 -5.63 -2.01
CA VAL A 88 -4.10 -5.54 -2.99
C VAL A 88 -3.34 -6.85 -3.16
N LEU A 89 -3.47 -7.80 -2.23
CA LEU A 89 -2.71 -9.05 -2.22
C LEU A 89 -3.63 -10.23 -1.95
N SER A 90 -3.70 -11.18 -2.88
CA SER A 90 -4.47 -12.40 -2.70
C SER A 90 -3.80 -13.31 -1.65
N LYS A 91 -4.61 -14.02 -0.88
CA LYS A 91 -4.16 -14.91 0.21
C LYS A 91 -3.17 -15.99 -0.26
N GLU A 92 -3.34 -16.50 -1.45
CA GLU A 92 -2.47 -17.50 -2.07
C GLU A 92 -1.06 -16.97 -2.39
N HIS A 93 -0.92 -15.64 -2.56
CA HIS A 93 0.35 -14.97 -2.87
C HIS A 93 1.03 -14.34 -1.65
N GLU A 94 0.41 -14.38 -0.46
CA GLU A 94 0.98 -13.77 0.74
C GLU A 94 2.42 -14.22 1.01
N ARG A 95 2.69 -15.54 0.94
CA ARG A 95 4.03 -16.10 1.18
C ARG A 95 5.07 -15.70 0.14
N LYS A 96 4.64 -15.20 -1.02
CA LYS A 96 5.52 -14.65 -2.05
C LYS A 96 5.83 -13.17 -1.79
N ALA A 97 4.97 -12.45 -1.08
CA ALA A 97 5.15 -11.04 -0.74
C ALA A 97 5.86 -10.83 0.60
N TYR A 98 5.65 -11.71 1.58
CA TYR A 98 6.33 -11.66 2.88
C TYR A 98 6.37 -13.04 3.54
N ASN A 99 7.26 -13.22 4.52
CA ASN A 99 7.38 -14.46 5.27
C ASN A 99 6.88 -14.33 6.72
N THR A 100 6.86 -15.44 7.44
CA THR A 100 6.43 -15.52 8.85
C THR A 100 7.35 -14.79 9.84
N PHE A 101 8.56 -14.43 9.42
CA PHE A 101 9.52 -13.65 10.22
C PHE A 101 9.35 -12.14 10.03
N GLY A 102 8.33 -11.70 9.29
CA GLY A 102 8.08 -10.27 9.03
C GLY A 102 9.01 -9.66 7.99
N ILE A 103 9.61 -10.47 7.13
CA ILE A 103 10.42 -9.97 6.00
C ILE A 103 9.49 -9.75 4.81
N PHE A 104 9.43 -8.50 4.33
CA PHE A 104 8.69 -8.11 3.14
C PHE A 104 9.63 -8.02 1.94
N TYR A 105 9.24 -8.67 0.85
CA TYR A 105 10.02 -8.74 -0.37
C TYR A 105 9.69 -7.59 -1.33
N PRO A 106 10.59 -7.28 -2.28
CA PRO A 106 10.28 -6.37 -3.37
C PRO A 106 9.15 -6.97 -4.22
N VAL A 107 8.10 -6.19 -4.45
CA VAL A 107 6.91 -6.66 -5.17
C VAL A 107 6.57 -5.76 -6.35
N VAL A 108 5.83 -6.30 -7.30
CA VAL A 108 5.29 -5.60 -8.45
C VAL A 108 3.83 -5.30 -8.22
N LEU A 109 3.47 -4.03 -8.20
CA LEU A 109 2.09 -3.59 -8.26
C LEU A 109 1.70 -3.44 -9.73
N HIS A 110 0.73 -4.23 -10.19
CA HIS A 110 0.11 -4.11 -11.50
C HIS A 110 -1.32 -3.65 -11.31
N GLU A 111 -1.64 -2.47 -11.86
CA GLU A 111 -2.89 -1.79 -11.56
C GLU A 111 -3.11 -1.62 -10.05
N HIS A 112 -3.97 -2.42 -9.46
CA HIS A 112 -4.35 -2.36 -8.04
C HIS A 112 -3.98 -3.63 -7.25
N ARG A 113 -3.20 -4.55 -7.84
CA ARG A 113 -2.84 -5.84 -7.20
C ARG A 113 -1.35 -6.09 -7.22
N ILE A 114 -0.89 -6.74 -6.16
CA ILE A 114 0.47 -7.30 -6.13
C ILE A 114 0.48 -8.53 -7.03
N ALA A 115 1.18 -8.42 -8.15
CA ALA A 115 1.15 -9.37 -9.26
C ALA A 115 2.46 -10.16 -9.41
N GLY A 116 3.52 -9.81 -8.66
CA GLY A 116 4.81 -10.47 -8.82
C GLY A 116 5.88 -9.98 -7.85
N ASN A 117 7.06 -10.54 -7.99
CA ASN A 117 8.29 -10.06 -7.34
C ASN A 117 9.25 -9.48 -8.37
N TRP A 118 10.20 -8.65 -7.93
CA TRP A 118 11.26 -8.15 -8.77
C TRP A 118 12.62 -8.14 -8.05
N SER A 119 13.68 -8.17 -8.84
CA SER A 119 15.06 -8.10 -8.35
C SER A 119 15.67 -6.75 -8.68
N ARG A 120 16.13 -6.02 -7.66
CA ARG A 120 16.83 -4.75 -7.84
C ARG A 120 18.14 -4.92 -8.61
N LYS A 121 18.85 -6.02 -8.38
CA LYS A 121 20.17 -6.28 -8.97
C LYS A 121 20.08 -6.51 -10.49
N GLU A 122 19.06 -7.25 -10.91
CA GLU A 122 18.92 -7.72 -12.30
C GLU A 122 17.82 -6.98 -13.06
N LEU A 123 17.03 -6.13 -12.38
CA LEU A 123 15.80 -5.54 -12.90
C LEU A 123 14.87 -6.58 -13.55
N SER A 124 14.96 -7.83 -13.08
CA SER A 124 14.10 -8.93 -13.51
C SER A 124 12.79 -8.90 -12.73
N VAL A 125 11.71 -9.28 -13.40
CA VAL A 125 10.36 -9.39 -12.82
C VAL A 125 9.84 -10.80 -13.04
N THR A 126 9.26 -11.38 -11.97
CA THR A 126 8.58 -12.68 -12.01
C THR A 126 7.14 -12.49 -11.57
N PHE A 127 6.18 -12.67 -12.49
CA PHE A 127 4.76 -12.61 -12.19
C PHE A 127 4.28 -13.89 -11.50
N PHE A 128 3.27 -13.76 -10.62
CA PHE A 128 2.75 -14.89 -9.83
C PHE A 128 1.88 -15.83 -10.65
N GLU A 129 1.19 -15.31 -11.65
CA GLU A 129 0.32 -16.02 -12.57
C GLU A 129 0.71 -15.69 -14.02
N ASN A 130 -0.06 -16.24 -14.97
CA ASN A 130 0.08 -15.89 -16.39
C ASN A 130 -0.40 -14.46 -16.72
N ASP A 131 -0.49 -13.59 -15.73
CA ASP A 131 -0.76 -12.17 -15.89
C ASP A 131 0.44 -11.55 -16.61
N LYS A 132 0.28 -11.25 -17.89
CA LYS A 132 1.33 -10.65 -18.72
C LYS A 132 0.91 -9.22 -19.04
N PRO A 133 1.30 -8.25 -18.21
CA PRO A 133 1.10 -6.85 -18.56
C PRO A 133 1.85 -6.52 -19.84
N ASP A 134 1.45 -5.44 -20.50
CA ASP A 134 2.13 -4.97 -21.70
C ASP A 134 3.64 -4.77 -21.43
N ALA A 135 4.47 -5.36 -22.29
CA ALA A 135 5.93 -5.28 -22.17
C ALA A 135 6.43 -3.82 -22.18
N ALA A 136 5.77 -2.92 -22.90
CA ALA A 136 6.11 -1.51 -22.93
C ALA A 136 5.87 -0.84 -21.54
N CYS A 137 4.81 -1.23 -20.82
CA CYS A 137 4.53 -0.75 -19.47
C CYS A 137 5.57 -1.24 -18.46
N LEU A 138 6.02 -2.49 -18.60
CA LEU A 138 7.10 -3.03 -17.76
C LEU A 138 8.42 -2.29 -17.99
N GLU A 139 8.81 -2.08 -19.23
CA GLU A 139 10.03 -1.35 -19.55
C GLU A 139 9.97 0.12 -19.11
N LYS A 140 8.80 0.76 -19.16
CA LYS A 140 8.57 2.09 -18.61
C LYS A 140 8.80 2.10 -17.09
N ALA A 141 8.27 1.12 -16.36
CA ALA A 141 8.44 1.02 -14.92
C ALA A 141 9.91 0.83 -14.52
N LYS A 142 10.65 -0.01 -15.23
CA LYS A 142 12.10 -0.20 -15.03
C LYS A 142 12.87 1.11 -15.24
N LYS A 143 12.62 1.81 -16.34
CA LYS A 143 13.25 3.11 -16.65
C LYS A 143 12.94 4.17 -15.58
N GLN A 144 11.72 4.19 -15.06
CA GLN A 144 11.34 5.10 -13.97
C GLN A 144 12.13 4.80 -12.71
N TYR A 145 12.28 3.52 -12.37
CA TYR A 145 13.07 3.10 -11.22
C TYR A 145 14.57 3.47 -11.38
N GLU A 146 15.17 3.20 -12.53
CA GLU A 146 16.56 3.58 -12.83
C GLU A 146 16.77 5.10 -12.72
N LYS A 147 15.86 5.88 -13.26
CA LYS A 147 15.90 7.35 -13.14
C LYS A 147 15.85 7.78 -11.69
N PHE A 148 14.96 7.21 -10.88
CA PHE A 148 14.85 7.51 -9.45
C PHE A 148 16.15 7.21 -8.70
N VAL A 149 16.77 6.05 -8.95
CA VAL A 149 18.02 5.66 -8.30
C VAL A 149 19.18 6.57 -8.72
N ASN A 150 19.24 6.96 -9.99
CA ASN A 150 20.33 7.80 -10.50
C ASN A 150 20.21 9.27 -10.07
N THR A 151 19.00 9.75 -9.80
CA THR A 151 18.76 11.12 -9.32
C THR A 151 19.10 11.27 -7.83
N ASN A 152 19.11 10.18 -7.07
CA ASN A 152 19.33 10.17 -5.62
C ASN A 152 20.74 9.64 -5.22
N ARG A 153 21.66 9.54 -6.18
CA ARG A 153 23.09 9.28 -5.96
C ARG A 153 23.88 10.58 -6.09
#